data_3e6a81227c28476ef7824aab1df71b09
#
_entry.id   3e6a81227c28476ef7824aab1df71b09
#
_cell.length_a   1.000
_cell.length_b   1.000
_cell.length_c   1.000
_cell.angle_alpha   90.00
_cell.angle_beta   90.00
_cell.angle_gamma   90.00
#
_symmetry.space_group_name_H-M   'P 1'
#
loop_
_entity.id
_entity.type
_entity.pdbx_description
1 polymer ?
#
loop_
_entity_poly.entity_id
_entity_poly.type
_entity_poly.pdbx_seq_one_letter_code
_entity_poly.pdbx_strand_id
1 'polypeptide(L)'
;MENSKIKIMLSSSIYGFEDNIKQVASYLESLGYDVISSLLGTVKVNPNLSNLDNSIRAVEECDIFLGFIRTYCGTGNIGEKNITFEEIKHAISLDKPYWFMAEHDVMFCRNLFRNGVKPIESGKNVWDVIKPNKKFFNPLCIDMYDYVVKDDVRDIPSRTGNWVQPYHEIGDIIKFVQKQFADVEYIRELVESKKL
;
A
#
# COMPACT_ATOMS: atom_id res chain seq x y z
N MET A 1 13.21 30.35 6.69
CA MET A 1 11.99 29.55 6.91
C MET A 1 12.46 28.12 7.15
N GLU A 2 12.14 27.56 8.30
CA GLU A 2 12.44 26.15 8.55
C GLU A 2 11.67 25.32 7.52
N ASN A 3 12.39 24.60 6.65
CA ASN A 3 11.76 23.71 5.68
C ASN A 3 11.04 22.61 6.46
N SER A 4 9.72 22.61 6.47
CA SER A 4 8.95 21.55 7.12
C SER A 4 9.36 20.17 6.55
N LYS A 5 9.49 19.18 7.42
CA LYS A 5 9.79 17.82 6.98
C LYS A 5 8.67 17.29 6.10
N ILE A 6 9.04 16.56 5.04
CA ILE A 6 8.08 15.86 4.18
C ILE A 6 7.49 14.69 4.98
N LYS A 7 6.18 14.60 5.03
CA LYS A 7 5.46 13.54 5.73
C LYS A 7 5.20 12.36 4.81
N ILE A 8 5.69 11.19 5.18
CA ILE A 8 5.46 9.95 4.44
C ILE A 8 4.63 8.97 5.27
N MET A 9 3.51 8.51 4.72
CA MET A 9 2.69 7.50 5.36
C MET A 9 3.10 6.10 4.90
N LEU A 10 3.36 5.21 5.87
CA LEU A 10 3.55 3.77 5.62
C LEU A 10 2.24 3.03 5.89
N SER A 11 1.60 2.58 4.84
CA SER A 11 0.34 1.83 4.90
C SER A 11 0.57 0.34 4.64
N SER A 12 0.20 -0.50 5.60
CA SER A 12 0.30 -1.96 5.52
C SER A 12 -0.60 -2.62 6.56
N SER A 13 -0.97 -3.87 6.30
CA SER A 13 -1.37 -4.78 7.38
C SER A 13 -0.15 -5.10 8.23
N ILE A 14 -0.25 -4.87 9.54
CA ILE A 14 0.93 -4.87 10.44
C ILE A 14 1.35 -6.28 10.88
N TYR A 15 0.40 -7.16 11.19
CA TYR A 15 0.68 -8.47 11.78
C TYR A 15 1.71 -9.26 10.97
N GLY A 16 2.82 -9.63 11.62
CA GLY A 16 3.95 -10.35 11.02
C GLY A 16 4.81 -9.48 10.08
N PHE A 17 4.70 -8.15 10.18
CA PHE A 17 5.47 -7.19 9.37
C PHE A 17 6.03 -6.03 10.19
N GLU A 18 5.91 -6.14 11.50
CA GLU A 18 6.23 -5.08 12.45
C GLU A 18 7.68 -4.61 12.33
N ASP A 19 8.61 -5.56 12.27
CA ASP A 19 10.04 -5.24 12.21
C ASP A 19 10.44 -4.65 10.85
N ASN A 20 9.77 -5.05 9.78
CA ASN A 20 9.99 -4.47 8.45
C ASN A 20 9.56 -2.99 8.44
N ILE A 21 8.37 -2.67 8.97
CA ILE A 21 7.88 -1.28 9.06
C ILE A 21 8.81 -0.42 9.92
N LYS A 22 9.29 -0.94 11.07
CA LYS A 22 10.24 -0.22 11.92
C LYS A 22 11.56 0.09 11.21
N GLN A 23 12.11 -0.89 10.48
CA GLN A 23 13.35 -0.70 9.73
C GLN A 23 13.17 0.33 8.60
N VAL A 24 12.08 0.25 7.85
CA VAL A 24 11.75 1.22 6.79
C VAL A 24 11.59 2.61 7.38
N ALA A 25 10.84 2.75 8.47
CA ALA A 25 10.63 4.02 9.14
C ALA A 25 11.95 4.63 9.63
N SER A 26 12.77 3.85 10.33
CA SER A 26 14.08 4.32 10.82
C SER A 26 14.97 4.80 9.68
N TYR A 27 14.94 4.10 8.55
CA TYR A 27 15.71 4.52 7.38
C TYR A 27 15.18 5.85 6.81
N LEU A 28 13.88 6.00 6.61
CA LEU A 28 13.26 7.23 6.11
C LEU A 28 13.49 8.41 7.06
N GLU A 29 13.37 8.19 8.38
CA GLU A 29 13.65 9.21 9.39
C GLU A 29 15.13 9.66 9.34
N SER A 30 16.06 8.73 9.06
CA SER A 30 17.47 9.06 8.88
C SER A 30 17.74 9.96 7.66
N LEU A 31 16.86 9.91 6.64
CA LEU A 31 16.87 10.80 5.48
C LEU A 31 16.18 12.16 5.75
N GLY A 32 15.51 12.31 6.90
CA GLY A 32 14.85 13.56 7.30
C GLY A 32 13.35 13.59 7.06
N TYR A 33 12.72 12.50 6.67
CA TYR A 33 11.26 12.41 6.57
C TYR A 33 10.58 12.37 7.94
N ASP A 34 9.32 12.78 7.98
CA ASP A 34 8.41 12.60 9.13
C ASP A 34 7.50 11.40 8.81
N VAL A 35 7.67 10.28 9.53
CA VAL A 35 7.00 9.02 9.19
C VAL A 35 5.69 8.88 9.96
N ILE A 36 4.61 8.67 9.21
CA ILE A 36 3.27 8.37 9.74
C ILE A 36 3.00 6.87 9.61
N SER A 37 2.76 6.20 10.73
CA SER A 37 2.40 4.79 10.77
C SER A 37 1.59 4.46 12.02
N SER A 38 0.55 3.65 11.87
CA SER A 38 -0.27 3.17 12.99
C SER A 38 0.55 2.32 13.97
N LEU A 39 1.52 1.53 13.45
CA LEU A 39 2.42 0.73 14.28
C LEU A 39 3.29 1.57 15.20
N LEU A 40 3.78 2.69 14.71
CA LEU A 40 4.70 3.58 15.45
C LEU A 40 3.96 4.56 16.37
N GLY A 41 2.62 4.57 16.31
CA GLY A 41 1.81 5.51 17.09
C GLY A 41 1.93 6.96 16.62
N THR A 42 2.40 7.19 15.39
CA THR A 42 2.59 8.54 14.82
C THR A 42 1.35 9.06 14.08
N VAL A 43 0.32 8.21 13.94
CA VAL A 43 -1.01 8.65 13.49
C VAL A 43 -1.66 9.48 14.59
N LYS A 44 -2.13 10.68 14.25
CA LYS A 44 -2.90 11.52 15.17
C LYS A 44 -4.31 10.99 15.33
N VAL A 45 -4.57 10.32 16.44
CA VAL A 45 -5.86 9.68 16.72
C VAL A 45 -6.83 10.65 17.36
N ASN A 46 -8.03 10.80 16.75
CA ASN A 46 -9.18 11.39 17.40
C ASN A 46 -10.02 10.27 18.01
N PRO A 47 -10.20 10.21 19.35
CA PRO A 47 -10.90 9.11 20.01
C PRO A 47 -12.41 9.06 19.69
N ASN A 48 -12.96 10.12 19.11
CA ASN A 48 -14.36 10.17 18.68
C ASN A 48 -14.61 9.64 17.25
N LEU A 49 -13.54 9.25 16.54
CA LEU A 49 -13.60 8.71 15.19
C LEU A 49 -13.32 7.22 15.17
N SER A 50 -13.81 6.54 14.14
CA SER A 50 -13.44 5.14 13.89
C SER A 50 -11.95 5.01 13.53
N ASN A 51 -11.40 3.78 13.65
CA ASN A 51 -10.04 3.51 13.19
C ASN A 51 -9.87 3.80 11.69
N LEU A 52 -10.90 3.51 10.89
CA LEU A 52 -10.90 3.82 9.47
C LEU A 52 -10.83 5.34 9.24
N ASP A 53 -11.67 6.12 9.91
CA ASP A 53 -11.67 7.58 9.71
C ASP A 53 -10.35 8.22 10.17
N ASN A 54 -9.76 7.73 11.25
CA ASN A 54 -8.42 8.16 11.69
C ASN A 54 -7.34 7.82 10.67
N SER A 55 -7.40 6.63 10.06
CA SER A 55 -6.47 6.23 9.00
C SER A 55 -6.64 7.10 7.73
N ILE A 56 -7.86 7.37 7.32
CA ILE A 56 -8.15 8.24 6.17
C ILE A 56 -7.60 9.65 6.40
N ARG A 57 -7.78 10.21 7.60
CA ARG A 57 -7.19 11.50 7.97
C ARG A 57 -5.66 11.48 7.92
N ALA A 58 -5.02 10.38 8.33
CA ALA A 58 -3.56 10.24 8.21
C ALA A 58 -3.12 10.26 6.74
N VAL A 59 -3.89 9.65 5.83
CA VAL A 59 -3.67 9.75 4.37
C VAL A 59 -3.82 11.20 3.90
N GLU A 60 -4.79 11.95 4.40
CA GLU A 60 -4.98 13.37 4.05
C GLU A 60 -3.80 14.24 4.53
N GLU A 61 -3.29 13.96 5.73
CA GLU A 61 -2.19 14.72 6.37
C GLU A 61 -0.80 14.43 5.78
N CYS A 62 -0.58 13.28 5.14
CA CYS A 62 0.71 12.96 4.55
C CYS A 62 0.94 13.70 3.23
N ASP A 63 2.20 13.95 2.90
CA ASP A 63 2.62 14.48 1.59
C ASP A 63 2.84 13.35 0.57
N ILE A 64 3.25 12.16 1.06
CA ILE A 64 3.62 10.98 0.27
C ILE A 64 2.98 9.75 0.88
N PHE A 65 2.59 8.81 0.03
CA PHE A 65 2.05 7.52 0.44
C PHE A 65 2.93 6.35 -0.05
N LEU A 66 3.36 5.49 0.86
CA LEU A 66 4.04 4.23 0.56
C LEU A 66 3.20 3.06 1.07
N GLY A 67 2.58 2.34 0.15
CA GLY A 67 1.69 1.22 0.43
C GLY A 67 2.35 -0.14 0.22
N PHE A 68 2.11 -1.06 1.15
CA PHE A 68 2.57 -2.46 1.06
C PHE A 68 1.37 -3.39 0.93
N ILE A 69 1.32 -4.12 -0.18
CA ILE A 69 0.29 -5.12 -0.45
C ILE A 69 0.83 -6.48 -0.03
N ARG A 70 0.15 -7.13 0.92
CA ARG A 70 0.59 -8.38 1.52
C ARG A 70 -0.47 -9.47 1.35
N THR A 71 -0.05 -10.72 1.41
CA THR A 71 -0.95 -11.88 1.40
C THR A 71 -1.90 -11.86 2.59
N TYR A 72 -1.48 -11.31 3.73
CA TYR A 72 -2.31 -11.00 4.87
C TYR A 72 -2.81 -9.55 4.79
N CYS A 73 -4.11 -9.35 4.59
CA CYS A 73 -4.69 -8.01 4.40
C CYS A 73 -5.16 -7.33 5.70
N GLY A 74 -4.84 -7.87 6.87
CA GLY A 74 -5.31 -7.32 8.15
C GLY A 74 -6.77 -7.65 8.46
N THR A 75 -7.41 -6.85 9.31
CA THR A 75 -8.80 -7.02 9.70
C THR A 75 -9.76 -6.53 8.63
N GLY A 76 -10.80 -7.29 8.39
CA GLY A 76 -11.85 -7.05 7.40
C GLY A 76 -12.27 -8.35 6.73
N ASN A 77 -13.56 -8.49 6.42
CA ASN A 77 -14.11 -9.62 5.69
C ASN A 77 -14.26 -9.29 4.20
N ILE A 78 -14.42 -10.33 3.36
CA ILE A 78 -14.81 -10.13 1.97
C ILE A 78 -16.17 -9.42 1.97
N GLY A 79 -16.22 -8.25 1.30
CA GLY A 79 -17.41 -7.39 1.30
C GLY A 79 -17.46 -6.32 2.40
N GLU A 80 -16.58 -6.39 3.42
CA GLU A 80 -16.42 -5.34 4.41
C GLU A 80 -15.24 -4.42 4.03
N LYS A 81 -15.29 -3.16 4.51
CA LYS A 81 -14.20 -2.21 4.28
C LYS A 81 -12.92 -2.70 4.98
N ASN A 82 -11.84 -2.79 4.23
CA ASN A 82 -10.51 -3.07 4.75
C ASN A 82 -9.72 -1.77 4.85
N ILE A 83 -9.18 -1.46 6.02
CA ILE A 83 -8.52 -0.18 6.29
C ILE A 83 -7.40 0.08 5.29
N THR A 84 -6.48 -0.87 5.10
CA THR A 84 -5.36 -0.71 4.16
C THR A 84 -5.84 -0.45 2.73
N PHE A 85 -6.90 -1.15 2.29
CA PHE A 85 -7.44 -0.92 0.95
C PHE A 85 -8.11 0.44 0.80
N GLU A 86 -8.85 0.90 1.81
CA GLU A 86 -9.45 2.24 1.79
C GLU A 86 -8.37 3.33 1.83
N GLU A 87 -7.28 3.15 2.60
CA GLU A 87 -6.12 4.05 2.58
C GLU A 87 -5.50 4.16 1.18
N ILE A 88 -5.29 3.03 0.49
CA ILE A 88 -4.78 2.97 -0.89
C ILE A 88 -5.69 3.73 -1.84
N LYS A 89 -7.00 3.43 -1.81
CA LYS A 89 -7.99 4.10 -2.66
C LYS A 89 -8.01 5.60 -2.43
N HIS A 90 -7.96 6.01 -1.16
CA HIS A 90 -8.01 7.42 -0.80
C HIS A 90 -6.76 8.17 -1.25
N ALA A 91 -5.57 7.60 -1.05
CA ALA A 91 -4.31 8.18 -1.52
C ALA A 91 -4.30 8.39 -3.05
N ILE A 92 -4.80 7.40 -3.81
CA ILE A 92 -4.92 7.49 -5.27
C ILE A 92 -5.96 8.55 -5.66
N SER A 93 -7.10 8.64 -4.96
CA SER A 93 -8.14 9.63 -5.26
C SER A 93 -7.71 11.06 -5.01
N LEU A 94 -6.78 11.28 -4.08
CA LEU A 94 -6.18 12.59 -3.78
C LEU A 94 -5.03 12.97 -4.73
N ASP A 95 -4.70 12.11 -5.68
CA ASP A 95 -3.56 12.27 -6.61
C ASP A 95 -2.23 12.59 -5.90
N LYS A 96 -2.05 12.09 -4.67
CA LYS A 96 -0.79 12.25 -3.95
C LYS A 96 0.34 11.49 -4.66
N PRO A 97 1.60 11.91 -4.52
CA PRO A 97 2.73 11.05 -4.87
C PRO A 97 2.65 9.74 -4.07
N TYR A 98 2.58 8.61 -4.76
CA TYR A 98 2.47 7.30 -4.12
C TYR A 98 3.40 6.28 -4.75
N TRP A 99 3.86 5.36 -3.92
CA TRP A 99 4.64 4.17 -4.30
C TRP A 99 4.01 2.94 -3.68
N PHE A 100 4.09 1.84 -4.40
CA PHE A 100 3.56 0.57 -3.93
C PHE A 100 4.60 -0.54 -4.03
N MET A 101 4.61 -1.37 -3.00
CA MET A 101 5.34 -2.63 -2.99
C MET A 101 4.39 -3.78 -2.69
N ALA A 102 4.65 -4.95 -3.27
CA ALA A 102 3.85 -6.14 -3.01
C ALA A 102 4.73 -7.34 -2.66
N GLU A 103 4.29 -8.14 -1.69
CA GLU A 103 4.89 -9.46 -1.47
C GLU A 103 4.88 -10.25 -2.78
N HIS A 104 5.97 -10.92 -3.09
CA HIS A 104 6.08 -11.74 -4.30
C HIS A 104 4.95 -12.78 -4.37
N ASP A 105 4.51 -13.30 -3.24
CA ASP A 105 3.45 -14.29 -3.14
C ASP A 105 2.09 -13.73 -3.58
N VAL A 106 1.84 -12.42 -3.43
CA VAL A 106 0.64 -11.76 -3.98
C VAL A 106 0.65 -11.87 -5.50
N MET A 107 1.79 -11.58 -6.14
CA MET A 107 1.93 -11.67 -7.60
C MET A 107 1.83 -13.12 -8.08
N PHE A 108 2.46 -14.05 -7.36
CA PHE A 108 2.37 -15.47 -7.66
C PHE A 108 0.93 -15.97 -7.60
N CYS A 109 0.23 -15.68 -6.50
CA CYS A 109 -1.18 -16.07 -6.34
C CYS A 109 -2.07 -15.43 -7.39
N ARG A 110 -1.88 -14.14 -7.68
CA ARG A 110 -2.61 -13.44 -8.74
C ARG A 110 -2.45 -14.14 -10.08
N ASN A 111 -1.23 -14.47 -10.48
CA ASN A 111 -0.96 -15.16 -11.73
C ASN A 111 -1.54 -16.58 -11.74
N LEU A 112 -1.41 -17.31 -10.63
CA LEU A 112 -1.98 -18.65 -10.48
C LEU A 112 -3.50 -18.64 -10.66
N PHE A 113 -4.19 -17.77 -9.95
CA PHE A 113 -5.66 -17.74 -9.96
C PHE A 113 -6.25 -17.14 -11.23
N ARG A 114 -5.57 -16.21 -11.87
CA ARG A 114 -6.02 -15.65 -13.15
C ARG A 114 -5.78 -16.57 -14.35
N ASN A 115 -4.62 -17.23 -14.36
CA ASN A 115 -4.15 -17.96 -15.53
C ASN A 115 -4.07 -19.48 -15.32
N GLY A 116 -3.86 -19.94 -14.08
CA GLY A 116 -3.60 -21.34 -13.75
C GLY A 116 -4.82 -22.09 -13.21
N VAL A 117 -5.77 -21.40 -12.61
CA VAL A 117 -6.96 -22.04 -12.01
C VAL A 117 -8.20 -21.55 -12.73
N LYS A 118 -8.83 -22.45 -13.49
CA LYS A 118 -10.12 -22.15 -14.12
C LYS A 118 -11.26 -22.64 -13.22
N PRO A 119 -12.39 -21.93 -13.13
CA PRO A 119 -13.58 -22.44 -12.46
C PRO A 119 -14.01 -23.77 -13.09
N ILE A 120 -14.37 -24.76 -12.26
CA ILE A 120 -14.86 -26.06 -12.70
C ILE A 120 -16.19 -25.90 -13.45
N GLU A 121 -16.99 -24.90 -13.05
CA GLU A 121 -18.27 -24.58 -13.67
C GLU A 121 -18.23 -23.17 -14.27
N SER A 122 -18.74 -23.02 -15.48
CA SER A 122 -18.88 -21.72 -16.15
C SER A 122 -19.74 -20.77 -15.31
N GLY A 123 -19.22 -19.58 -15.04
CA GLY A 123 -19.93 -18.52 -14.32
C GLY A 123 -19.72 -18.48 -12.81
N LYS A 124 -18.98 -19.42 -12.21
CA LYS A 124 -18.59 -19.32 -10.79
C LYS A 124 -17.22 -18.63 -10.67
N ASN A 125 -17.12 -17.73 -9.70
CA ASN A 125 -15.82 -17.17 -9.32
C ASN A 125 -14.97 -18.29 -8.68
N VAL A 126 -13.66 -18.29 -8.93
CA VAL A 126 -12.74 -19.25 -8.32
C VAL A 126 -12.83 -19.25 -6.79
N TRP A 127 -13.14 -18.11 -6.18
CA TRP A 127 -13.31 -17.95 -4.73
C TRP A 127 -14.58 -18.58 -4.18
N ASP A 128 -15.58 -18.87 -4.99
CA ASP A 128 -16.79 -19.62 -4.60
C ASP A 128 -16.47 -21.10 -4.40
N VAL A 129 -15.42 -21.59 -5.09
CA VAL A 129 -14.97 -22.99 -5.05
C VAL A 129 -13.80 -23.18 -4.09
N ILE A 130 -12.83 -22.26 -4.12
CA ILE A 130 -11.65 -22.29 -3.24
C ILE A 130 -11.88 -21.33 -2.08
N LYS A 131 -11.97 -21.88 -0.87
CA LYS A 131 -12.09 -21.09 0.37
C LYS A 131 -10.72 -20.99 1.05
N PRO A 132 -9.89 -19.99 0.72
CA PRO A 132 -8.56 -19.87 1.30
C PRO A 132 -8.65 -19.58 2.80
N ASN A 133 -7.65 -20.05 3.54
CA ASN A 133 -7.47 -19.61 4.91
C ASN A 133 -6.98 -18.15 4.93
N LYS A 134 -7.87 -17.22 5.25
CA LYS A 134 -7.60 -15.78 5.25
C LYS A 134 -6.45 -15.35 6.18
N LYS A 135 -6.07 -16.17 7.15
CA LYS A 135 -4.91 -15.91 8.01
C LYS A 135 -3.60 -16.11 7.25
N PHE A 136 -3.61 -16.97 6.23
CA PHE A 136 -2.43 -17.24 5.41
C PHE A 136 -2.48 -16.45 4.08
N PHE A 137 -3.62 -16.45 3.42
CA PHE A 137 -3.82 -15.75 2.15
C PHE A 137 -5.24 -15.19 2.08
N ASN A 138 -5.33 -13.88 1.91
CA ASN A 138 -6.61 -13.21 1.71
C ASN A 138 -6.73 -12.75 0.23
N PRO A 139 -7.70 -13.26 -0.53
CA PRO A 139 -7.90 -12.88 -1.93
C PRO A 139 -7.99 -11.38 -2.19
N LEU A 140 -8.40 -10.60 -1.20
CA LEU A 140 -8.47 -9.15 -1.26
C LEU A 140 -7.12 -8.50 -1.66
N CYS A 141 -5.98 -9.17 -1.38
CA CYS A 141 -4.68 -8.66 -1.81
C CYS A 141 -4.53 -8.63 -3.34
N ILE A 142 -5.22 -9.52 -4.05
CA ILE A 142 -5.26 -9.51 -5.51
C ILE A 142 -6.07 -8.29 -6.00
N ASP A 143 -7.23 -8.03 -5.37
CA ASP A 143 -8.06 -6.88 -5.72
C ASP A 143 -7.32 -5.55 -5.45
N MET A 144 -6.56 -5.46 -4.34
CA MET A 144 -5.69 -4.33 -4.04
C MET A 144 -4.63 -4.13 -5.14
N TYR A 145 -3.95 -5.22 -5.52
CA TYR A 145 -2.92 -5.18 -6.55
C TYR A 145 -3.51 -4.72 -7.89
N ASP A 146 -4.63 -5.32 -8.31
CA ASP A 146 -5.31 -5.00 -9.56
C ASP A 146 -5.79 -3.55 -9.61
N TYR A 147 -6.31 -3.05 -8.50
CA TYR A 147 -6.71 -1.64 -8.36
C TYR A 147 -5.53 -0.69 -8.56
N VAL A 148 -4.39 -0.98 -7.91
CA VAL A 148 -3.19 -0.14 -8.00
C VAL A 148 -2.61 -0.15 -9.41
N VAL A 149 -2.47 -1.31 -10.05
CA VAL A 149 -1.93 -1.41 -11.43
C VAL A 149 -2.93 -0.96 -12.50
N LYS A 150 -4.14 -0.57 -12.11
CA LYS A 150 -5.22 -0.19 -13.04
C LYS A 150 -5.42 -1.26 -14.12
N ASP A 151 -5.59 -2.50 -13.69
CA ASP A 151 -5.65 -3.66 -14.58
C ASP A 151 -6.84 -3.61 -15.56
N ASP A 152 -7.91 -2.91 -15.17
CA ASP A 152 -9.09 -2.62 -15.99
C ASP A 152 -8.86 -1.55 -17.08
N VAL A 153 -7.84 -0.71 -16.93
CA VAL A 153 -7.49 0.33 -17.91
C VAL A 153 -6.70 -0.29 -19.06
N ARG A 154 -7.31 -0.38 -20.24
CA ARG A 154 -6.67 -0.98 -21.43
C ARG A 154 -5.63 -0.09 -22.10
N ASP A 155 -5.83 1.22 -22.06
CA ASP A 155 -4.89 2.18 -22.65
C ASP A 155 -3.67 2.34 -21.74
N ILE A 156 -2.52 1.80 -22.19
CA ILE A 156 -1.28 1.80 -21.41
C ILE A 156 -0.78 3.21 -21.08
N PRO A 157 -0.79 4.20 -22.01
CA PRO A 157 -0.40 5.57 -21.70
C PRO A 157 -1.25 6.22 -20.58
N SER A 158 -2.49 5.80 -20.40
CA SER A 158 -3.37 6.30 -19.33
C SER A 158 -3.09 5.68 -17.97
N ARG A 159 -2.20 4.68 -17.88
CA ARG A 159 -1.80 4.05 -16.63
C ARG A 159 -0.66 4.84 -15.99
N THR A 160 -0.97 5.89 -15.28
CA THR A 160 0.01 6.70 -14.56
C THR A 160 0.08 6.32 -13.08
N GLY A 161 1.28 6.33 -12.50
CA GLY A 161 1.51 6.11 -11.07
C GLY A 161 1.23 4.68 -10.55
N ASN A 162 1.11 3.71 -11.44
CA ASN A 162 0.65 2.35 -11.13
C ASN A 162 1.78 1.31 -11.09
N TRP A 163 2.99 1.73 -10.82
CA TRP A 163 4.12 0.81 -10.63
C TRP A 163 4.03 0.14 -9.27
N VAL A 164 4.10 -1.18 -9.23
CA VAL A 164 4.19 -1.98 -8.01
C VAL A 164 5.50 -2.75 -8.02
N GLN A 165 6.35 -2.50 -7.04
CA GLN A 165 7.64 -3.19 -6.90
C GLN A 165 7.46 -4.47 -6.08
N PRO A 166 7.80 -5.65 -6.63
CA PRO A 166 7.78 -6.88 -5.83
C PRO A 166 8.93 -6.91 -4.82
N TYR A 167 8.69 -7.58 -3.69
CA TYR A 167 9.73 -7.88 -2.70
C TYR A 167 9.55 -9.29 -2.13
N HIS A 168 10.66 -9.91 -1.75
CA HIS A 168 10.70 -11.19 -1.03
C HIS A 168 11.09 -10.97 0.44
N GLU A 169 12.01 -10.06 0.68
CA GLU A 169 12.59 -9.81 2.00
C GLU A 169 12.79 -8.32 2.27
N ILE A 170 13.12 -8.00 3.52
CA ILE A 170 13.36 -6.61 3.95
C ILE A 170 14.48 -5.94 3.14
N GLY A 171 15.50 -6.68 2.72
CA GLY A 171 16.59 -6.16 1.90
C GLY A 171 16.11 -5.58 0.56
N ASP A 172 15.09 -6.17 -0.06
CA ASP A 172 14.49 -5.66 -1.29
C ASP A 172 13.74 -4.34 -1.01
N ILE A 173 13.02 -4.29 0.10
CA ILE A 173 12.28 -3.09 0.53
C ILE A 173 13.25 -1.94 0.77
N ILE A 174 14.31 -2.16 1.55
CA ILE A 174 15.30 -1.11 1.87
C ILE A 174 16.00 -0.61 0.60
N LYS A 175 16.39 -1.50 -0.32
CA LYS A 175 16.97 -1.10 -1.61
C LYS A 175 16.03 -0.21 -2.43
N PHE A 176 14.75 -0.59 -2.48
CA PHE A 176 13.75 0.21 -3.17
C PHE A 176 13.57 1.58 -2.52
N VAL A 177 13.37 1.61 -1.21
CA VAL A 177 13.20 2.85 -0.44
C VAL A 177 14.43 3.76 -0.59
N GLN A 178 15.63 3.20 -0.50
CA GLN A 178 16.86 3.93 -0.74
C GLN A 178 16.89 4.55 -2.14
N LYS A 179 16.53 3.77 -3.16
CA LYS A 179 16.57 4.27 -4.55
C LYS A 179 15.55 5.35 -4.82
N GLN A 180 14.35 5.26 -4.21
CA GLN A 180 13.26 6.20 -4.47
C GLN A 180 13.32 7.46 -3.63
N PHE A 181 13.81 7.39 -2.38
CA PHE A 181 13.65 8.46 -1.39
C PHE A 181 14.98 9.10 -0.91
N ALA A 182 16.15 8.64 -1.38
CA ALA A 182 17.43 9.22 -0.95
C ALA A 182 17.62 10.66 -1.44
N ASP A 183 17.08 11.02 -2.60
CA ASP A 183 17.08 12.39 -3.12
C ASP A 183 15.86 13.15 -2.58
N VAL A 184 16.02 13.71 -1.38
CA VAL A 184 14.93 14.42 -0.67
C VAL A 184 14.50 15.68 -1.41
N GLU A 185 15.40 16.36 -2.11
CA GLU A 185 15.06 17.58 -2.86
C GLU A 185 14.20 17.24 -4.08
N TYR A 186 14.54 16.20 -4.82
CA TYR A 186 13.67 15.70 -5.91
C TYR A 186 12.26 15.34 -5.42
N ILE A 187 12.17 14.68 -4.26
CA ILE A 187 10.87 14.34 -3.67
C ILE A 187 10.11 15.60 -3.25
N ARG A 188 10.81 16.62 -2.75
CA ARG A 188 10.19 17.91 -2.40
C ARG A 188 9.58 18.59 -3.61
N GLU A 189 10.34 18.67 -4.70
CA GLU A 189 9.86 19.22 -5.97
C GLU A 189 8.63 18.46 -6.48
N LEU A 190 8.65 17.12 -6.38
CA LEU A 190 7.51 16.29 -6.79
C LEU A 190 6.26 16.58 -5.94
N VAL A 191 6.39 16.71 -4.62
CA VAL A 191 5.29 17.06 -3.72
C VAL A 191 4.74 18.45 -4.02
N GLU A 192 5.61 19.42 -4.25
CA GLU A 192 5.21 20.79 -4.58
C GLU A 192 4.48 20.87 -5.93
N SER A 193 4.92 20.11 -6.93
CA SER A 193 4.28 20.07 -8.25
C SER A 193 2.84 19.53 -8.23
N LYS A 194 2.48 18.75 -7.20
CA LYS A 194 1.13 18.21 -7.01
C LYS A 194 0.22 19.14 -6.20
N LYS A 195 0.76 20.19 -5.59
CA LYS A 195 -0.02 21.19 -4.83
C LYS A 195 -0.50 22.37 -5.70
N LEU A 196 -0.02 22.46 -6.95
CA LEU A 196 -0.39 23.45 -7.96
C LEU A 196 -1.56 22.97 -8.82
#